data_bb4f8be82a80e4922871ed3312efcea3
#
_entry.id   bb4f8be82a80e4922871ed3312efcea3
#
_cell.length_a   1.000
_cell.length_b   1.000
_cell.length_c   1.000
_cell.angle_alpha   90.00
_cell.angle_beta   90.00
_cell.angle_gamma   90.00
#
_symmetry.space_group_name_H-M   'P 1'
#
loop_
_entity.id
_entity.type
_entity.pdbx_description
1 polymer ?
#
loop_
_entity_poly.entity_id
_entity_poly.type
_entity_poly.pdbx_seq_one_letter_code
_entity_poly.pdbx_strand_id
1 'polypeptide(L)'
;MSMKKAIKFTLLLSIAICIQLFFIAPIAKAEQKTYMDNEVNISKKDLIILLEKISGNLGSDIADIGNYANADEEYIKRSVEKLKGLNIIDEHVSFESLYESPKKEEVYYLLAKYIGIEAAEGKTAFIDDEKLQSWSRGYIKELENLGVIEGKDKSFEPGKVLNRGELRDVIKELFLTVINTSQNFRADENNKSKAFIVVNTNDAVIENIKIQTPILINQKASNGRLRIINSDISKIYIAAGSQNFEVQLSNSKLQSAKIFPIQIWDLTGR
;
A
#
# COMPACT_ATOMS: atom_id res chain seq x y z
N MET A 1 -55.01 18.09 30.19
CA MET A 1 -54.28 17.02 29.46
C MET A 1 -54.25 15.79 30.36
N SER A 2 -54.79 14.67 29.94
CA SER A 2 -54.96 13.48 30.80
C SER A 2 -53.63 12.90 31.18
N MET A 3 -53.45 12.52 32.47
CA MET A 3 -52.24 11.91 33.05
C MET A 3 -51.70 10.73 32.21
N LYS A 4 -52.57 9.98 31.54
CA LYS A 4 -52.21 8.91 30.60
C LYS A 4 -51.47 9.40 29.32
N LYS A 5 -51.73 10.63 28.84
CA LYS A 5 -51.06 11.27 27.71
C LYS A 5 -49.67 11.75 28.08
N ALA A 6 -49.50 12.29 29.31
CA ALA A 6 -48.20 12.73 29.82
C ALA A 6 -47.24 11.57 30.02
N ILE A 7 -47.70 10.45 30.58
CA ILE A 7 -46.87 9.23 30.75
C ILE A 7 -46.42 8.62 29.43
N LYS A 8 -47.31 8.58 28.38
CA LYS A 8 -46.88 8.10 27.06
C LYS A 8 -45.87 9.02 26.38
N PHE A 9 -45.99 10.35 26.57
CA PHE A 9 -45.04 11.31 26.01
C PHE A 9 -43.67 11.24 26.67
N THR A 10 -43.62 11.08 28.00
CA THR A 10 -42.34 10.89 28.74
C THR A 10 -41.66 9.58 28.40
N LEU A 11 -42.43 8.48 28.20
CA LEU A 11 -41.87 7.18 27.81
C LEU A 11 -41.33 7.21 26.38
N LEU A 12 -42.00 7.85 25.42
CA LEU A 12 -41.53 8.04 24.04
C LEU A 12 -40.25 8.90 23.99
N LEU A 13 -40.18 9.96 24.81
CA LEU A 13 -38.99 10.83 24.87
C LEU A 13 -37.77 10.09 25.45
N SER A 14 -37.97 9.26 26.48
CA SER A 14 -36.87 8.47 27.07
C SER A 14 -36.36 7.38 26.12
N ILE A 15 -37.25 6.74 25.35
CA ILE A 15 -36.87 5.75 24.33
C ILE A 15 -36.08 6.42 23.18
N ALA A 16 -36.51 7.62 22.73
CA ALA A 16 -35.81 8.38 21.70
C ALA A 16 -34.39 8.80 22.15
N ILE A 17 -34.23 9.22 23.40
CA ILE A 17 -32.92 9.57 23.98
C ILE A 17 -32.04 8.31 24.12
N CYS A 18 -32.57 7.17 24.54
CA CYS A 18 -31.82 5.90 24.61
C CYS A 18 -31.38 5.42 23.23
N ILE A 19 -32.22 5.55 22.20
CA ILE A 19 -31.86 5.18 20.82
C ILE A 19 -30.72 6.09 20.30
N GLN A 20 -30.78 7.40 20.56
CA GLN A 20 -29.71 8.31 20.17
C GLN A 20 -28.37 7.99 20.86
N LEU A 21 -28.41 7.65 22.16
CA LEU A 21 -27.20 7.26 22.91
C LEU A 21 -26.61 5.91 22.41
N PHE A 22 -27.46 4.97 21.95
CA PHE A 22 -26.99 3.68 21.40
C PHE A 22 -26.33 3.82 20.03
N PHE A 23 -26.73 4.82 19.20
CA PHE A 23 -26.11 5.07 17.90
C PHE A 23 -24.88 5.96 17.98
N ILE A 24 -24.78 6.85 18.97
CA ILE A 24 -23.62 7.79 19.11
C ILE A 24 -22.43 7.09 19.78
N ALA A 25 -22.66 6.22 20.78
CA ALA A 25 -21.58 5.57 21.53
C ALA A 25 -20.63 4.68 20.68
N PRO A 26 -21.12 3.85 19.72
CA PRO A 26 -20.21 3.05 18.86
C PRO A 26 -19.42 3.92 17.86
N ILE A 27 -19.99 5.02 17.36
CA ILE A 27 -19.31 5.92 16.42
C ILE A 27 -18.19 6.67 17.15
N ALA A 28 -18.45 7.25 18.30
CA ALA A 28 -17.45 7.94 19.10
C ALA A 28 -16.31 7.01 19.54
N LYS A 29 -16.62 5.75 19.90
CA LYS A 29 -15.61 4.76 20.27
C LYS A 29 -14.77 4.30 19.09
N ALA A 30 -15.35 4.19 17.90
CA ALA A 30 -14.64 3.85 16.66
C ALA A 30 -13.71 5.01 16.24
N GLU A 31 -14.18 6.25 16.25
CA GLU A 31 -13.38 7.44 15.95
C GLU A 31 -12.22 7.62 16.94
N GLN A 32 -12.49 7.47 18.24
CA GLN A 32 -11.46 7.59 19.29
C GLN A 32 -10.41 6.48 19.17
N LYS A 33 -10.80 5.23 18.85
CA LYS A 33 -9.86 4.14 18.61
C LYS A 33 -8.99 4.41 17.39
N THR A 34 -9.58 4.89 16.29
CA THR A 34 -8.86 5.23 15.06
C THR A 34 -7.88 6.38 15.29
N TYR A 35 -8.27 7.41 16.03
CA TYR A 35 -7.40 8.53 16.35
C TYR A 35 -6.19 8.08 17.20
N MET A 36 -6.42 7.33 18.28
CA MET A 36 -5.32 6.82 19.12
C MET A 36 -4.39 5.86 18.38
N ASP A 37 -4.93 5.06 17.44
CA ASP A 37 -4.13 4.16 16.60
C ASP A 37 -3.23 4.92 15.61
N ASN A 38 -3.68 6.08 15.13
CA ASN A 38 -2.90 6.92 14.21
C ASN A 38 -1.63 7.48 14.83
N GLU A 39 -1.63 7.79 16.13
CA GLU A 39 -0.50 8.39 16.85
C GLU A 39 0.58 7.35 17.23
N VAL A 40 0.31 6.05 17.08
CA VAL A 40 1.28 5.01 17.41
C VAL A 40 2.35 4.93 16.34
N ASN A 41 3.62 5.00 16.73
CA ASN A 41 4.74 4.79 15.82
C ASN A 41 4.67 3.38 15.22
N ILE A 42 4.97 3.28 13.93
CA ILE A 42 5.08 1.98 13.26
C ILE A 42 6.35 1.26 13.70
N SER A 43 6.29 -0.06 13.66
CA SER A 43 7.43 -0.95 13.86
C SER A 43 7.86 -1.59 12.53
N LYS A 44 9.04 -2.18 12.50
CA LYS A 44 9.49 -3.00 11.36
C LYS A 44 8.58 -4.19 11.13
N LYS A 45 7.93 -4.73 12.18
CA LYS A 45 6.87 -5.72 12.05
C LYS A 45 5.69 -5.19 11.23
N ASP A 46 5.22 -3.97 11.51
CA ASP A 46 4.12 -3.34 10.75
C ASP A 46 4.48 -3.19 9.28
N LEU A 47 5.74 -2.88 8.98
CA LEU A 47 6.23 -2.76 7.60
C LEU A 47 6.23 -4.11 6.86
N ILE A 48 6.65 -5.20 7.51
CA ILE A 48 6.54 -6.55 6.92
C ILE A 48 5.07 -6.91 6.65
N ILE A 49 4.19 -6.62 7.59
CA ILE A 49 2.75 -6.84 7.44
C ILE A 49 2.21 -6.06 6.22
N LEU A 50 2.63 -4.81 6.06
CA LEU A 50 2.25 -4.01 4.89
C LEU A 50 2.69 -4.68 3.58
N LEU A 51 3.95 -5.14 3.49
CA LEU A 51 4.46 -5.84 2.31
C LEU A 51 3.66 -7.12 2.01
N GLU A 52 3.33 -7.91 3.03
CA GLU A 52 2.49 -9.10 2.88
C GLU A 52 1.05 -8.77 2.44
N LYS A 53 0.51 -7.62 2.84
CA LYS A 53 -0.78 -7.12 2.35
C LYS A 53 -0.72 -6.67 0.89
N ILE A 54 0.31 -5.92 0.52
CA ILE A 54 0.53 -5.53 -0.87
C ILE A 54 0.68 -6.78 -1.75
N SER A 55 1.29 -7.86 -1.23
CA SER A 55 1.37 -9.16 -1.89
C SER A 55 0.03 -9.90 -1.99
N GLY A 56 -1.01 -9.44 -1.31
CA GLY A 56 -2.29 -10.14 -1.21
C GLY A 56 -2.29 -11.38 -0.31
N ASN A 57 -1.28 -11.55 0.54
CA ASN A 57 -1.18 -12.68 1.47
C ASN A 57 -1.94 -12.44 2.78
N LEU A 58 -2.09 -11.18 3.20
CA LEU A 58 -2.78 -10.76 4.42
C LEU A 58 -3.90 -9.78 4.11
N GLY A 59 -5.08 -10.28 3.72
CA GLY A 59 -6.27 -9.45 3.51
C GLY A 59 -6.15 -8.45 2.36
N SER A 60 -7.19 -7.65 2.13
CA SER A 60 -7.30 -6.72 0.99
C SER A 60 -7.09 -5.26 1.36
N ASP A 61 -7.34 -4.87 2.62
CA ASP A 61 -7.18 -3.48 3.05
C ASP A 61 -5.73 -3.21 3.47
N ILE A 62 -4.96 -2.59 2.56
CA ILE A 62 -3.57 -2.23 2.82
C ILE A 62 -3.42 -1.06 3.80
N ALA A 63 -4.46 -0.26 3.99
CA ALA A 63 -4.43 0.87 4.92
C ALA A 63 -4.68 0.45 6.38
N ASP A 64 -5.26 -0.73 6.61
CA ASP A 64 -5.45 -1.29 7.95
C ASP A 64 -4.20 -2.07 8.39
N ILE A 65 -3.25 -1.41 9.03
CA ILE A 65 -2.02 -2.00 9.59
C ILE A 65 -2.09 -2.27 11.10
N GLY A 66 -3.23 -2.02 11.73
CA GLY A 66 -3.37 -2.07 13.20
C GLY A 66 -3.86 -3.38 13.80
N ASN A 67 -4.37 -4.32 13.03
CA ASN A 67 -5.09 -5.47 13.59
C ASN A 67 -4.77 -6.78 12.84
N TYR A 68 -3.67 -7.46 13.25
CA TYR A 68 -3.18 -8.67 12.58
C TYR A 68 -3.15 -9.87 13.53
N ALA A 69 -4.32 -10.37 13.87
CA ALA A 69 -4.46 -11.57 14.70
C ALA A 69 -3.78 -12.82 14.10
N ASN A 70 -3.54 -12.82 12.78
CA ASN A 70 -3.01 -13.96 12.03
C ASN A 70 -1.51 -13.84 11.66
N ALA A 71 -0.82 -12.75 12.02
CA ALA A 71 0.60 -12.58 11.78
C ALA A 71 1.38 -12.77 13.09
N ASP A 72 1.56 -14.04 13.50
CA ASP A 72 2.42 -14.34 14.62
C ASP A 72 3.90 -14.02 14.31
N GLU A 73 4.73 -14.05 15.33
CA GLU A 73 6.14 -13.65 15.18
C GLU A 73 6.91 -14.62 14.27
N GLU A 74 6.54 -15.89 14.25
CA GLU A 74 7.17 -16.89 13.39
C GLU A 74 6.82 -16.67 11.91
N TYR A 75 5.55 -16.32 11.61
CA TYR A 75 5.13 -15.91 10.28
C TYR A 75 5.94 -14.71 9.80
N ILE A 76 6.08 -13.66 10.64
CA ILE A 76 6.83 -12.46 10.28
C ILE A 76 8.31 -12.78 10.03
N LYS A 77 8.95 -13.61 10.87
CA LYS A 77 10.35 -14.02 10.66
C LYS A 77 10.52 -14.77 9.33
N ARG A 78 9.62 -15.67 8.98
CA ARG A 78 9.64 -16.34 7.66
C ARG A 78 9.48 -15.35 6.50
N SER A 79 8.59 -14.37 6.65
CA SER A 79 8.42 -13.30 5.64
C SER A 79 9.69 -12.48 5.48
N VAL A 80 10.38 -12.13 6.57
CA VAL A 80 11.67 -11.43 6.52
C VAL A 80 12.71 -12.25 5.75
N GLU A 81 12.86 -13.53 6.06
CA GLU A 81 13.83 -14.40 5.36
C GLU A 81 13.50 -14.55 3.88
N LYS A 82 12.22 -14.67 3.54
CA LYS A 82 11.77 -14.66 2.14
C LYS A 82 12.13 -13.35 1.42
N LEU A 83 11.87 -12.20 2.06
CA LEU A 83 12.17 -10.89 1.48
C LEU A 83 13.67 -10.62 1.36
N LYS A 84 14.49 -11.17 2.27
CA LYS A 84 15.97 -11.20 2.13
C LYS A 84 16.38 -12.05 0.93
N GLY A 85 15.84 -13.26 0.80
CA GLY A 85 16.10 -14.12 -0.35
C GLY A 85 15.74 -13.50 -1.70
N LEU A 86 14.76 -12.61 -1.72
CA LEU A 86 14.36 -11.81 -2.90
C LEU A 86 15.17 -10.52 -3.06
N ASN A 87 16.18 -10.28 -2.20
CA ASN A 87 16.97 -9.05 -2.17
C ASN A 87 16.13 -7.77 -2.02
N ILE A 88 14.97 -7.87 -1.40
CA ILE A 88 14.12 -6.72 -1.02
C ILE A 88 14.64 -6.13 0.28
N ILE A 89 14.90 -6.99 1.27
CA ILE A 89 15.60 -6.64 2.51
C ILE A 89 17.08 -6.96 2.32
N ASP A 90 17.94 -6.00 2.59
CA ASP A 90 19.40 -6.11 2.52
C ASP A 90 20.06 -5.46 3.76
N GLU A 91 21.38 -5.27 3.72
CA GLU A 91 22.18 -4.73 4.82
C GLU A 91 21.85 -3.28 5.19
N HIS A 92 21.16 -2.52 4.33
CA HIS A 92 20.85 -1.11 4.58
C HIS A 92 19.70 -0.93 5.58
N VAL A 93 18.80 -1.92 5.68
CA VAL A 93 17.69 -1.90 6.64
C VAL A 93 17.70 -3.16 7.48
N SER A 94 18.23 -3.06 8.71
CA SER A 94 18.31 -4.19 9.64
C SER A 94 16.91 -4.60 10.15
N PHE A 95 16.67 -5.89 10.19
CA PHE A 95 15.49 -6.53 10.77
C PHE A 95 15.85 -7.45 11.95
N GLU A 96 16.95 -7.14 12.68
CA GLU A 96 17.33 -7.87 13.89
C GLU A 96 16.28 -7.70 15.01
N SER A 97 15.68 -6.51 15.09
CA SER A 97 14.54 -6.23 15.97
C SER A 97 13.30 -5.85 15.17
N LEU A 98 12.22 -6.61 15.31
CA LEU A 98 10.93 -6.35 14.67
C LEU A 98 10.16 -5.19 15.32
N TYR A 99 10.55 -4.78 16.51
CA TYR A 99 9.85 -3.76 17.32
C TYR A 99 10.46 -2.38 17.19
N GLU A 100 11.61 -2.24 16.56
CA GLU A 100 12.17 -0.95 16.22
C GLU A 100 11.33 -0.20 15.19
N SER A 101 11.29 1.13 15.32
CA SER A 101 10.59 1.98 14.37
C SER A 101 11.49 2.29 13.17
N PRO A 102 11.04 1.99 11.94
CA PRO A 102 11.79 2.34 10.75
C PRO A 102 11.74 3.85 10.50
N LYS A 103 12.78 4.38 9.87
CA LYS A 103 12.82 5.75 9.38
C LYS A 103 12.02 5.87 8.07
N LYS A 104 11.55 7.07 7.75
CA LYS A 104 10.80 7.34 6.53
C LYS A 104 11.55 6.88 5.27
N GLU A 105 12.85 7.16 5.17
CA GLU A 105 13.65 6.70 4.03
C GLU A 105 13.73 5.19 3.90
N GLU A 106 13.79 4.44 5.03
CA GLU A 106 13.78 2.98 5.03
C GLU A 106 12.45 2.42 4.52
N VAL A 107 11.33 3.06 4.90
CA VAL A 107 9.99 2.69 4.43
C VAL A 107 9.88 2.85 2.90
N TYR A 108 10.25 4.01 2.37
CA TYR A 108 10.18 4.27 0.92
C TYR A 108 11.15 3.38 0.14
N TYR A 109 12.35 3.16 0.66
CA TYR A 109 13.34 2.27 0.07
C TYR A 109 12.82 0.83 -0.07
N LEU A 110 12.28 0.26 1.00
CA LEU A 110 11.76 -1.11 0.99
C LEU A 110 10.52 -1.24 0.09
N LEU A 111 9.62 -0.25 0.09
CA LEU A 111 8.47 -0.23 -0.81
C LEU A 111 8.92 -0.13 -2.27
N ALA A 112 9.89 0.71 -2.58
CA ALA A 112 10.44 0.84 -3.94
C ALA A 112 11.11 -0.45 -4.42
N LYS A 113 11.92 -1.09 -3.57
CA LYS A 113 12.53 -2.40 -3.86
C LYS A 113 11.48 -3.49 -4.05
N TYR A 114 10.45 -3.49 -3.19
CA TYR A 114 9.35 -4.45 -3.31
C TYR A 114 8.59 -4.31 -4.63
N ILE A 115 8.32 -3.09 -5.07
CA ILE A 115 7.70 -2.79 -6.36
C ILE A 115 8.66 -3.17 -7.52
N GLY A 116 9.98 -3.22 -7.26
CA GLY A 116 11.03 -3.48 -8.24
C GLY A 116 11.48 -2.26 -9.01
N ILE A 117 11.39 -1.11 -8.39
CA ILE A 117 11.96 0.13 -8.91
C ILE A 117 13.49 -0.02 -8.94
N GLU A 118 14.13 0.48 -9.99
CA GLU A 118 15.58 0.65 -10.07
C GLU A 118 15.95 2.04 -9.58
N ALA A 119 17.10 2.13 -8.90
CA ALA A 119 17.62 3.41 -8.46
C ALA A 119 17.96 4.30 -9.66
N ALA A 120 17.40 5.50 -9.70
CA ALA A 120 17.77 6.52 -10.67
C ALA A 120 19.03 7.29 -10.22
N GLU A 121 19.76 7.82 -11.18
CA GLU A 121 20.90 8.70 -10.90
C GLU A 121 20.45 10.13 -10.57
N GLY A 122 21.28 10.84 -9.82
CA GLY A 122 21.13 12.26 -9.53
C GLY A 122 20.43 12.57 -8.21
N LYS A 123 20.12 13.85 -8.03
CA LYS A 123 19.47 14.38 -6.84
C LYS A 123 17.96 14.37 -6.99
N THR A 124 17.25 14.24 -5.88
CA THR A 124 15.82 14.52 -5.80
C THR A 124 15.57 16.04 -5.84
N ALA A 125 14.33 16.45 -6.04
CA ALA A 125 13.94 17.87 -5.92
C ALA A 125 13.53 18.25 -4.48
N PHE A 126 13.65 17.34 -3.51
CA PHE A 126 13.42 17.65 -2.11
C PHE A 126 14.48 18.59 -1.56
N ILE A 127 14.07 19.58 -0.76
CA ILE A 127 14.96 20.62 -0.21
C ILE A 127 16.03 20.06 0.74
N ASP A 128 15.80 18.87 1.29
CA ASP A 128 16.70 18.16 2.21
C ASP A 128 17.32 16.90 1.57
N ASP A 129 17.49 16.89 0.25
CA ASP A 129 18.11 15.78 -0.50
C ASP A 129 19.47 15.33 0.06
N GLU A 130 20.28 16.27 0.57
CA GLU A 130 21.57 15.98 1.15
C GLU A 130 21.50 15.12 2.42
N LYS A 131 20.34 15.04 3.08
CA LYS A 131 20.11 14.17 4.24
C LYS A 131 19.75 12.74 3.86
N LEU A 132 19.36 12.49 2.60
CA LEU A 132 19.10 11.14 2.11
C LEU A 132 20.39 10.33 2.04
N GLN A 133 20.31 9.09 2.49
CA GLN A 133 21.42 8.15 2.35
C GLN A 133 21.62 7.78 0.87
N SER A 134 22.86 7.48 0.49
CA SER A 134 23.20 7.14 -0.91
C SER A 134 22.44 5.92 -1.43
N TRP A 135 22.15 4.93 -0.55
CA TRP A 135 21.43 3.72 -0.90
C TRP A 135 19.93 3.94 -1.12
N SER A 136 19.30 4.93 -0.48
CA SER A 136 17.86 5.23 -0.61
C SER A 136 17.56 6.27 -1.68
N ARG A 137 18.47 7.24 -1.89
CA ARG A 137 18.26 8.41 -2.76
C ARG A 137 17.79 8.06 -4.16
N GLY A 138 18.44 7.11 -4.82
CA GLY A 138 18.11 6.73 -6.19
C GLY A 138 16.69 6.15 -6.33
N TYR A 139 16.22 5.40 -5.34
CA TYR A 139 14.88 4.84 -5.32
C TYR A 139 13.81 5.92 -5.11
N ILE A 140 14.09 6.86 -4.19
CA ILE A 140 13.21 8.02 -3.94
C ILE A 140 13.18 8.91 -5.18
N LYS A 141 14.32 9.10 -5.86
CA LYS A 141 14.42 9.84 -7.13
C LYS A 141 13.58 9.20 -8.24
N GLU A 142 13.59 7.87 -8.36
CA GLU A 142 12.77 7.21 -9.38
C GLU A 142 11.27 7.32 -9.08
N LEU A 143 10.85 7.23 -7.82
CA LEU A 143 9.45 7.51 -7.43
C LEU A 143 9.03 8.93 -7.82
N GLU A 144 9.92 9.90 -7.67
CA GLU A 144 9.72 11.28 -8.12
C GLU A 144 9.63 11.38 -9.66
N ASN A 145 10.55 10.71 -10.39
CA ASN A 145 10.54 10.68 -11.86
C ASN A 145 9.24 10.09 -12.43
N LEU A 146 8.70 9.07 -11.76
CA LEU A 146 7.40 8.49 -12.08
C LEU A 146 6.23 9.43 -11.73
N GLY A 147 6.52 10.48 -10.97
CA GLY A 147 5.52 11.44 -10.47
C GLY A 147 4.58 10.86 -9.43
N VAL A 148 4.97 9.76 -8.79
CA VAL A 148 4.24 9.13 -7.68
C VAL A 148 4.36 9.98 -6.43
N ILE A 149 5.55 10.55 -6.19
CA ILE A 149 5.82 11.53 -5.13
C ILE A 149 6.28 12.84 -5.75
N GLU A 150 6.13 13.93 -5.03
CA GLU A 150 6.52 15.26 -5.48
C GLU A 150 7.47 15.91 -4.48
N GLY A 151 8.71 16.19 -4.94
CA GLY A 151 9.77 16.76 -4.10
C GLY A 151 9.90 18.27 -4.15
N LYS A 152 9.38 18.94 -5.22
CA LYS A 152 9.58 20.36 -5.42
C LYS A 152 9.08 21.19 -4.24
N ASP A 153 9.97 22.00 -3.67
CA ASP A 153 9.69 22.89 -2.53
C ASP A 153 9.21 22.17 -1.25
N LYS A 154 9.43 20.85 -1.14
CA LYS A 154 9.05 20.04 0.02
C LYS A 154 10.28 19.43 0.70
N SER A 155 10.16 19.14 1.99
CA SER A 155 11.13 18.34 2.73
C SER A 155 10.70 16.86 2.72
N PHE A 156 11.65 15.96 2.49
CA PHE A 156 11.39 14.52 2.59
C PHE A 156 11.43 14.04 4.05
N GLU A 157 12.27 14.65 4.88
CA GLU A 157 12.49 14.25 6.28
C GLU A 157 12.94 12.79 6.45
N PRO A 158 14.09 12.36 5.85
CA PRO A 158 14.47 10.95 5.75
C PRO A 158 14.60 10.25 7.10
N GLY A 159 15.08 10.96 8.12
CA GLY A 159 15.27 10.43 9.47
C GLY A 159 14.02 10.37 10.35
N LYS A 160 12.87 10.82 9.84
CA LYS A 160 11.61 10.85 10.60
C LYS A 160 11.09 9.43 10.85
N VAL A 161 10.71 9.14 12.10
CA VAL A 161 9.93 7.96 12.44
C VAL A 161 8.46 8.24 12.11
N LEU A 162 7.82 7.32 11.39
CA LEU A 162 6.42 7.47 11.02
C LEU A 162 5.51 6.86 12.07
N ASN A 163 4.39 7.51 12.33
CA ASN A 163 3.26 6.90 13.01
C ASN A 163 2.34 6.19 12.01
N ARG A 164 1.33 5.45 12.49
CA ARG A 164 0.40 4.71 11.63
C ARG A 164 -0.43 5.60 10.72
N GLY A 165 -0.78 6.81 11.18
CA GLY A 165 -1.48 7.81 10.36
C GLY A 165 -0.64 8.22 9.16
N GLU A 166 0.62 8.59 9.41
CA GLU A 166 1.58 8.98 8.37
C GLU A 166 1.91 7.83 7.41
N LEU A 167 2.02 6.59 7.90
CA LEU A 167 2.19 5.44 7.01
C LEU A 167 0.97 5.24 6.09
N ARG A 168 -0.25 5.46 6.59
CA ARG A 168 -1.46 5.43 5.72
C ARG A 168 -1.40 6.49 4.62
N ASP A 169 -0.85 7.67 4.92
CA ASP A 169 -0.67 8.71 3.91
C ASP A 169 0.37 8.32 2.87
N VAL A 170 1.50 7.71 3.28
CA VAL A 170 2.48 7.10 2.37
C VAL A 170 1.84 6.02 1.49
N ILE A 171 0.99 5.16 2.07
CA ILE A 171 0.27 4.13 1.31
C ILE A 171 -0.64 4.75 0.25
N LYS A 172 -1.41 5.78 0.60
CA LYS A 172 -2.30 6.49 -0.35
C LYS A 172 -1.52 7.22 -1.44
N GLU A 173 -0.34 7.74 -1.10
CA GLU A 173 0.54 8.39 -2.07
C GLU A 173 1.11 7.39 -3.08
N LEU A 174 1.53 6.21 -2.62
CA LEU A 174 2.18 5.20 -3.45
C LEU A 174 1.22 4.26 -4.18
N PHE A 175 0.06 3.95 -3.60
CA PHE A 175 -0.84 2.93 -4.11
C PHE A 175 -2.26 3.45 -4.33
N LEU A 176 -2.71 3.45 -5.58
CA LEU A 176 -4.08 3.81 -5.95
C LEU A 176 -5.06 2.67 -5.57
N THR A 177 -4.67 1.43 -5.83
CA THR A 177 -5.47 0.24 -5.48
C THR A 177 -4.63 -1.02 -5.49
N VAL A 178 -5.10 -2.05 -4.77
CA VAL A 178 -4.57 -3.41 -4.79
C VAL A 178 -5.69 -4.38 -5.18
N ILE A 179 -5.56 -5.01 -6.34
CA ILE A 179 -6.55 -5.91 -6.93
C ILE A 179 -6.19 -7.35 -6.54
N ASN A 180 -6.89 -7.91 -5.54
CA ASN A 180 -6.64 -9.24 -4.97
C ASN A 180 -7.57 -10.34 -5.51
N THR A 181 -8.65 -9.96 -6.18
CA THR A 181 -9.65 -10.89 -6.74
C THR A 181 -9.98 -10.48 -8.17
N SER A 182 -10.50 -11.41 -8.96
CA SER A 182 -10.97 -11.09 -10.33
C SER A 182 -12.04 -10.00 -10.27
N GLN A 183 -11.72 -8.84 -10.79
CA GLN A 183 -12.59 -7.67 -10.80
C GLN A 183 -12.23 -6.69 -11.90
N ASN A 184 -13.17 -5.82 -12.22
CA ASN A 184 -12.95 -4.65 -13.06
C ASN A 184 -12.65 -3.46 -12.16
N PHE A 185 -11.48 -2.87 -12.34
CA PHE A 185 -11.12 -1.60 -11.72
C PHE A 185 -11.30 -0.47 -12.73
N ARG A 186 -12.13 0.50 -12.36
CA ARG A 186 -12.31 1.74 -13.12
C ARG A 186 -11.89 2.91 -12.25
N ALA A 187 -10.96 3.71 -12.72
CA ALA A 187 -10.62 4.94 -12.03
C ALA A 187 -11.76 5.95 -12.13
N ASP A 188 -11.92 6.78 -11.10
CA ASP A 188 -12.74 7.96 -11.17
C ASP A 188 -12.23 8.87 -12.31
N GLU A 189 -13.12 9.50 -13.09
CA GLU A 189 -12.76 10.38 -14.21
C GLU A 189 -11.93 11.61 -13.74
N ASN A 190 -12.07 11.98 -12.48
CA ASN A 190 -11.34 13.08 -11.85
C ASN A 190 -10.05 12.62 -11.15
N ASN A 191 -9.75 11.32 -11.17
CA ASN A 191 -8.54 10.81 -10.54
C ASN A 191 -7.29 11.38 -11.21
N LYS A 192 -6.48 12.10 -10.44
CA LYS A 192 -5.19 12.69 -10.87
C LYS A 192 -3.99 11.97 -10.26
N SER A 193 -4.21 10.90 -9.50
CA SER A 193 -3.14 10.15 -8.84
C SER A 193 -2.33 9.34 -9.85
N LYS A 194 -1.01 9.45 -9.75
CA LYS A 194 -0.04 8.60 -10.47
C LYS A 194 0.42 7.41 -9.65
N ALA A 195 -0.25 7.14 -8.54
CA ALA A 195 0.06 6.03 -7.64
C ALA A 195 -0.11 4.67 -8.32
N PHE A 196 0.60 3.66 -7.83
CA PHE A 196 0.62 2.31 -8.40
C PHE A 196 -0.73 1.60 -8.30
N ILE A 197 -1.08 0.86 -9.36
CA ILE A 197 -2.09 -0.18 -9.32
C ILE A 197 -1.36 -1.52 -9.15
N VAL A 198 -1.69 -2.27 -8.10
CA VAL A 198 -1.11 -3.59 -7.84
C VAL A 198 -2.10 -4.68 -8.23
N VAL A 199 -1.65 -5.66 -9.03
CA VAL A 199 -2.46 -6.79 -9.51
C VAL A 199 -1.94 -8.08 -8.91
N ASN A 200 -2.74 -8.72 -8.05
CA ASN A 200 -2.44 -9.98 -7.35
C ASN A 200 -3.34 -11.14 -7.79
N THR A 201 -4.07 -10.98 -8.88
CA THR A 201 -5.03 -11.98 -9.39
C THR A 201 -4.70 -12.40 -10.81
N ASN A 202 -5.15 -13.59 -11.18
CA ASN A 202 -4.95 -14.15 -12.52
C ASN A 202 -5.91 -13.59 -13.59
N ASP A 203 -6.92 -12.81 -13.21
CA ASP A 203 -7.81 -12.14 -14.15
C ASP A 203 -8.24 -10.78 -13.58
N ALA A 204 -7.89 -9.71 -14.28
CA ALA A 204 -8.26 -8.35 -13.93
C ALA A 204 -8.54 -7.52 -15.18
N VAL A 205 -9.39 -6.51 -15.01
CA VAL A 205 -9.63 -5.48 -16.01
C VAL A 205 -9.37 -4.12 -15.40
N ILE A 206 -8.60 -3.30 -16.10
CA ILE A 206 -8.31 -1.90 -15.74
C ILE A 206 -8.88 -1.02 -16.85
N GLU A 207 -9.76 -0.09 -16.48
CA GLU A 207 -10.46 0.75 -17.45
C GLU A 207 -10.37 2.23 -17.13
N ASN A 208 -10.28 3.06 -18.19
CA ASN A 208 -10.43 4.50 -18.16
C ASN A 208 -9.40 5.23 -17.28
N ILE A 209 -8.17 4.73 -17.24
CA ILE A 209 -7.05 5.44 -16.62
C ILE A 209 -6.59 6.55 -17.57
N LYS A 210 -6.86 7.81 -17.23
CA LYS A 210 -6.52 8.98 -18.06
C LYS A 210 -5.17 9.60 -17.74
N ILE A 211 -4.55 9.17 -16.66
CA ILE A 211 -3.25 9.61 -16.22
C ILE A 211 -2.28 8.45 -16.32
N GLN A 212 -1.06 8.75 -16.75
CA GLN A 212 0.01 7.76 -16.81
C GLN A 212 0.29 7.19 -15.44
N THR A 213 -0.32 6.02 -15.17
CA THR A 213 -0.26 5.31 -13.89
C THR A 213 0.62 4.07 -14.04
N PRO A 214 1.57 3.82 -13.14
CA PRO A 214 2.35 2.59 -13.14
C PRO A 214 1.53 1.42 -12.59
N ILE A 215 1.76 0.21 -13.14
CA ILE A 215 1.12 -1.04 -12.70
C ILE A 215 2.19 -2.00 -12.20
N LEU A 216 1.97 -2.62 -11.04
CA LEU A 216 2.74 -3.76 -10.56
C LEU A 216 1.90 -5.04 -10.73
N ILE A 217 2.36 -5.98 -11.55
CA ILE A 217 1.83 -7.34 -11.62
C ILE A 217 2.68 -8.21 -10.70
N ASN A 218 2.08 -8.68 -9.62
CA ASN A 218 2.78 -9.39 -8.57
C ASN A 218 2.88 -10.90 -8.85
N GLN A 219 3.78 -11.61 -8.15
CA GLN A 219 4.02 -13.05 -8.32
C GLN A 219 2.77 -13.92 -8.17
N LYS A 220 1.79 -13.47 -7.37
CA LYS A 220 0.52 -14.17 -7.15
C LYS A 220 -0.33 -14.21 -8.43
N ALA A 221 -0.16 -13.26 -9.34
CA ALA A 221 -0.79 -13.22 -10.64
C ALA A 221 0.02 -14.06 -11.64
N SER A 222 0.04 -15.38 -11.49
CA SER A 222 0.71 -16.32 -12.40
C SER A 222 -0.27 -16.96 -13.38
N ASN A 223 0.14 -17.20 -14.63
CA ASN A 223 -0.70 -17.83 -15.66
C ASN A 223 -2.05 -17.13 -15.90
N GLY A 224 -2.05 -15.81 -15.88
CA GLY A 224 -3.26 -15.01 -15.90
C GLY A 224 -3.31 -14.00 -17.05
N ARG A 225 -4.32 -13.11 -16.96
CA ARG A 225 -4.53 -12.06 -17.94
C ARG A 225 -4.90 -10.73 -17.27
N LEU A 226 -4.26 -9.66 -17.72
CA LEU A 226 -4.66 -8.28 -17.44
C LEU A 226 -5.17 -7.64 -18.72
N ARG A 227 -6.41 -7.21 -18.74
CA ARG A 227 -6.98 -6.40 -19.81
C ARG A 227 -6.95 -4.93 -19.42
N ILE A 228 -6.37 -4.11 -20.27
CA ILE A 228 -6.25 -2.67 -20.10
C ILE A 228 -7.05 -1.99 -21.21
N ILE A 229 -8.09 -1.25 -20.84
CA ILE A 229 -9.08 -0.71 -21.77
C ILE A 229 -9.17 0.82 -21.62
N ASN A 230 -9.09 1.55 -22.74
CA ASN A 230 -9.21 3.02 -22.77
C ASN A 230 -8.30 3.73 -21.76
N SER A 231 -7.04 3.29 -21.63
CA SER A 231 -6.16 3.69 -20.54
C SER A 231 -4.78 4.12 -21.02
N ASP A 232 -4.17 5.05 -20.30
CA ASP A 232 -2.79 5.49 -20.49
C ASP A 232 -1.94 4.99 -19.31
N ILE A 233 -1.02 4.07 -19.61
CA ILE A 233 -0.15 3.43 -18.62
C ILE A 233 1.29 3.88 -18.82
N SER A 234 1.95 4.37 -17.78
CA SER A 234 3.35 4.79 -17.85
C SER A 234 4.29 3.59 -17.93
N LYS A 235 4.16 2.67 -16.98
CA LYS A 235 5.06 1.52 -16.89
C LYS A 235 4.37 0.32 -16.25
N ILE A 236 4.66 -0.87 -16.77
CA ILE A 236 4.26 -2.12 -16.13
C ILE A 236 5.51 -2.79 -15.55
N TYR A 237 5.47 -3.05 -14.26
CA TYR A 237 6.44 -3.86 -13.55
C TYR A 237 5.86 -5.26 -13.37
N ILE A 238 6.55 -6.27 -13.87
CA ILE A 238 6.12 -7.65 -13.80
C ILE A 238 7.06 -8.40 -12.88
N ALA A 239 6.56 -8.78 -11.69
CA ALA A 239 7.35 -9.54 -10.72
C ALA A 239 7.64 -10.95 -11.26
N ALA A 240 8.82 -11.46 -10.96
CA ALA A 240 9.25 -12.79 -11.35
C ALA A 240 8.29 -13.87 -10.83
N GLY A 241 8.03 -14.89 -11.64
CA GLY A 241 7.10 -15.98 -11.32
C GLY A 241 5.77 -15.91 -12.06
N SER A 242 5.42 -14.79 -12.68
CA SER A 242 4.25 -14.67 -13.56
C SER A 242 4.55 -15.22 -14.97
N GLN A 243 5.05 -16.46 -15.06
CA GLN A 243 5.21 -17.14 -16.35
C GLN A 243 3.84 -17.26 -17.03
N ASN A 244 3.79 -16.94 -18.34
CA ASN A 244 2.56 -16.96 -19.14
C ASN A 244 1.48 -15.94 -18.72
N PHE A 245 1.84 -14.84 -18.06
CA PHE A 245 0.90 -13.77 -17.79
C PHE A 245 0.73 -12.91 -19.05
N GLU A 246 -0.52 -12.76 -19.52
CA GLU A 246 -0.86 -12.02 -20.73
C GLU A 246 -1.33 -10.60 -20.38
N VAL A 247 -0.80 -9.59 -21.04
CA VAL A 247 -1.30 -8.21 -20.97
C VAL A 247 -1.93 -7.84 -22.31
N GLN A 248 -3.24 -7.61 -22.30
CA GLN A 248 -4.01 -7.20 -23.47
C GLN A 248 -4.35 -5.72 -23.40
N LEU A 249 -4.02 -4.97 -24.46
CA LEU A 249 -4.30 -3.55 -24.58
C LEU A 249 -5.43 -3.31 -25.60
N SER A 250 -6.51 -2.63 -25.16
CA SER A 250 -7.60 -2.18 -26.03
C SER A 250 -7.74 -0.66 -25.96
N ASN A 251 -7.54 0.03 -27.07
CA ASN A 251 -7.60 1.50 -27.13
C ASN A 251 -6.79 2.16 -25.99
N SER A 252 -5.59 1.61 -25.73
CA SER A 252 -4.76 1.98 -24.59
C SER A 252 -3.31 2.20 -25.00
N LYS A 253 -2.59 3.01 -24.24
CA LYS A 253 -1.17 3.27 -24.44
C LYS A 253 -0.37 2.72 -23.27
N LEU A 254 0.76 2.09 -23.59
CA LEU A 254 1.77 1.64 -22.64
C LEU A 254 3.11 2.19 -23.08
N GLN A 255 3.81 2.92 -22.20
CA GLN A 255 5.11 3.50 -22.53
C GLN A 255 6.23 2.45 -22.43
N SER A 256 6.23 1.66 -21.37
CA SER A 256 7.25 0.63 -21.16
C SER A 256 6.76 -0.50 -20.26
N ALA A 257 7.42 -1.66 -20.37
CA ALA A 257 7.24 -2.79 -19.45
C ALA A 257 8.61 -3.27 -18.98
N LYS A 258 8.69 -3.70 -17.74
CA LYS A 258 9.88 -4.28 -17.14
C LYS A 258 9.53 -5.61 -16.47
N ILE A 259 10.24 -6.65 -16.84
CA ILE A 259 10.12 -7.98 -16.24
C ILE A 259 11.32 -8.15 -15.31
N PHE A 260 11.06 -8.49 -14.03
CA PHE A 260 12.13 -8.82 -13.10
C PHE A 260 12.67 -10.22 -13.40
N PRO A 261 13.99 -10.39 -13.46
CA PRO A 261 14.56 -11.72 -13.61
C PRO A 261 14.15 -12.58 -12.40
N ILE A 262 13.72 -13.80 -12.72
CA ILE A 262 13.36 -14.82 -11.73
C ILE A 262 14.63 -15.21 -10.98
N GLN A 263 14.68 -14.96 -9.67
CA GLN A 263 15.43 -15.86 -8.80
C GLN A 263 14.50 -17.04 -8.50
N ILE A 264 14.71 -18.13 -9.21
CA ILE A 264 14.00 -19.40 -8.97
C ILE A 264 14.50 -19.93 -7.63
N TRP A 265 13.77 -19.63 -6.57
CA TRP A 265 13.86 -20.42 -5.34
C TRP A 265 12.73 -21.43 -5.40
N ASP A 266 13.11 -22.68 -5.60
CA ASP A 266 12.20 -23.81 -5.44
C ASP A 266 11.66 -23.80 -4.01
N LEU A 267 10.41 -23.39 -3.86
CA LEU A 267 9.71 -23.35 -2.58
C LEU A 267 9.10 -24.72 -2.23
N THR A 268 9.44 -25.77 -2.95
CA THR A 268 9.17 -27.14 -2.51
C THR A 268 10.27 -27.56 -1.53
N GLY A 269 10.21 -27.00 -0.31
CA GLY A 269 10.97 -27.53 0.80
C GLY A 269 10.60 -29.01 1.01
N ARG A 270 11.38 -29.91 0.48
CA ARG A 270 11.60 -31.25 0.99
C ARG A 270 12.96 -31.31 1.62
#